data_9470e849382c2f673087192db32017c2
#
_entry.id   9470e849382c2f673087192db32017c2
#
_cell.length_a   1.000
_cell.length_b   1.000
_cell.length_c   1.000
_cell.angle_alpha   90.00
_cell.angle_beta   90.00
_cell.angle_gamma   90.00
#
_symmetry.space_group_name_H-M   'P 1'
#
loop_
_entity.id
_entity.type
_entity.pdbx_description
1 polymer ?
#
loop_
_entity_poly.entity_id
_entity_poly.type
_entity_poly.pdbx_seq_one_letter_code
_entity_poly.pdbx_strand_id
1 'polypeptide(L)'
;NSGLLLKLNTAGVEQKRLAFNKEDGLPRHLFALDGKLYVTLYSGKVAKVDAETLTIEGYANVGENPEGIAYANGYLCVANSGMGKGTTVTIIDANSMLVTNNITVAQNPEKVLVSEGKFFVQGYGGSYPNYTYPVQLVDISTGAVKTIAKATNFCEYRGTIYMVYSDTDWKTYKTTNTFSSYDVRTGTLNSSNFLNNMPDALGSTSVYMMEVNPNNGDIYIGTSDYKTNGDIYRFDRNGKLIEKFSSGGINPNNAVFFN
;
A
#
# COMPACT_ATOMS: atom_id res chain seq x y z
N ASN A 1 3.09 2.62 17.48
CA ASN A 1 2.26 3.71 16.98
C ASN A 1 2.01 4.70 18.13
N SER A 2 2.40 5.97 17.95
CA SER A 2 2.37 7.01 18.98
C SER A 2 1.04 7.78 19.05
N GLY A 3 0.09 7.51 18.16
CA GLY A 3 -1.14 8.29 18.04
C GLY A 3 -0.94 9.70 17.47
N LEU A 4 0.20 9.95 16.84
CA LEU A 4 0.59 11.28 16.34
C LEU A 4 0.66 11.32 14.81
N LEU A 5 0.24 12.44 14.26
CA LEU A 5 0.57 12.89 12.91
C LEU A 5 1.57 14.05 13.02
N LEU A 6 2.70 13.94 12.34
CA LEU A 6 3.77 14.93 12.41
C LEU A 6 3.95 15.61 11.05
N LYS A 7 4.11 16.92 11.06
CA LYS A 7 4.60 17.71 9.91
C LYS A 7 6.07 18.00 10.12
N LEU A 8 6.90 17.49 9.23
CA LEU A 8 8.35 17.70 9.24
C LEU A 8 8.75 18.59 8.06
N ASN A 9 9.85 19.32 8.19
CA ASN A 9 10.50 19.96 7.04
C ASN A 9 11.38 18.95 6.30
N THR A 10 12.02 19.36 5.20
CA THR A 10 12.90 18.52 4.37
C THR A 10 14.17 18.07 5.10
N ALA A 11 14.54 18.71 6.21
CA ALA A 11 15.64 18.30 7.09
C ALA A 11 15.19 17.32 8.19
N GLY A 12 13.92 16.89 8.19
CA GLY A 12 13.37 15.99 9.20
C GLY A 12 13.00 16.66 10.52
N VAL A 13 13.05 18.02 10.60
CA VAL A 13 12.74 18.75 11.82
C VAL A 13 11.24 18.95 11.95
N GLU A 14 10.70 18.62 13.11
CA GLU A 14 9.29 18.77 13.42
C GLU A 14 8.85 20.24 13.35
N GLN A 15 7.79 20.51 12.61
CA GLN A 15 7.16 21.82 12.48
C GLN A 15 5.84 21.89 13.26
N LYS A 16 5.05 20.84 13.19
CA LYS A 16 3.75 20.72 13.87
C LYS A 16 3.45 19.27 14.22
N ARG A 17 2.55 19.08 15.17
CA ARG A 17 1.97 17.77 15.48
C ARG A 17 0.47 17.86 15.76
N LEU A 18 -0.23 16.79 15.41
CA LEU A 18 -1.60 16.52 15.79
C LEU A 18 -1.61 15.20 16.58
N ALA A 19 -2.13 15.23 17.80
CA ALA A 19 -2.41 14.04 18.59
C ALA A 19 -3.87 13.63 18.38
N PHE A 20 -4.11 12.41 17.93
CA PHE A 20 -5.45 11.84 17.90
C PHE A 20 -5.84 11.42 19.32
N ASN A 21 -7.08 11.69 19.71
CA ASN A 21 -7.58 11.29 21.02
C ASN A 21 -7.87 9.78 21.07
N LYS A 22 -8.19 9.26 22.25
CA LYS A 22 -8.45 7.82 22.43
C LYS A 22 -9.65 7.32 21.63
N GLU A 23 -10.66 8.17 21.41
CA GLU A 23 -11.88 7.83 20.67
C GLU A 23 -11.65 7.81 19.15
N ASP A 24 -10.67 8.56 18.67
CA ASP A 24 -10.26 8.55 17.29
C ASP A 24 -9.42 7.28 16.94
N GLY A 25 -8.80 6.68 17.96
CA GLY A 25 -7.93 5.53 17.78
C GLY A 25 -6.56 5.92 17.22
N LEU A 26 -5.80 4.90 16.84
CA LEU A 26 -4.43 5.09 16.33
C LEU A 26 -4.44 5.35 14.81
N PRO A 27 -3.70 6.37 14.33
CA PRO A 27 -3.53 6.60 12.90
C PRO A 27 -2.75 5.46 12.25
N ARG A 28 -3.12 5.10 11.02
CA ARG A 28 -2.53 3.94 10.35
C ARG A 28 -1.88 4.32 9.02
N HIS A 29 -2.67 4.75 8.06
CA HIS A 29 -2.22 5.22 6.74
C HIS A 29 -2.71 6.64 6.50
N LEU A 30 -2.05 7.33 5.59
CA LEU A 30 -2.47 8.65 5.15
C LEU A 30 -2.35 8.79 3.63
N PHE A 31 -3.22 9.62 3.06
CA PHE A 31 -3.18 10.06 1.68
C PHE A 31 -3.26 11.57 1.64
N ALA A 32 -2.43 12.23 0.84
CA ALA A 32 -2.40 13.68 0.69
C ALA A 32 -3.02 14.09 -0.65
N LEU A 33 -3.94 15.06 -0.63
CA LEU A 33 -4.61 15.59 -1.81
C LEU A 33 -4.98 17.06 -1.58
N ASP A 34 -4.56 17.95 -2.48
CA ASP A 34 -4.98 19.35 -2.55
C ASP A 34 -4.94 20.06 -1.18
N GLY A 35 -3.81 19.95 -0.47
CA GLY A 35 -3.62 20.57 0.84
C GLY A 35 -4.39 19.91 1.99
N LYS A 36 -4.98 18.74 1.76
CA LYS A 36 -5.66 17.93 2.77
C LYS A 36 -4.94 16.59 2.96
N LEU A 37 -5.02 16.08 4.19
CA LEU A 37 -4.58 14.73 4.55
C LEU A 37 -5.80 13.91 4.94
N TYR A 38 -5.91 12.72 4.39
CA TYR A 38 -6.93 11.74 4.75
C TYR A 38 -6.25 10.64 5.53
N VAL A 39 -6.56 10.50 6.81
CA VAL A 39 -5.86 9.61 7.74
C VAL A 39 -6.80 8.51 8.21
N THR A 40 -6.46 7.25 7.96
CA THR A 40 -7.20 6.10 8.49
C THR A 40 -6.88 5.93 9.98
N LEU A 41 -7.93 5.68 10.77
CA LEU A 41 -7.88 5.55 12.22
C LEU A 41 -8.49 4.21 12.66
N TYR A 42 -7.80 3.49 13.51
CA TYR A 42 -8.24 2.15 13.95
C TYR A 42 -9.60 2.11 14.66
N SER A 43 -10.15 3.26 15.02
CA SER A 43 -11.53 3.37 15.51
C SER A 43 -12.63 3.15 14.45
N GLY A 44 -12.25 2.85 13.18
CA GLY A 44 -13.20 2.76 12.07
C GLY A 44 -13.55 4.11 11.46
N LYS A 45 -12.60 5.04 11.41
CA LYS A 45 -12.79 6.38 10.84
C LYS A 45 -11.71 6.72 9.82
N VAL A 46 -12.03 7.68 8.95
CA VAL A 46 -11.06 8.46 8.18
C VAL A 46 -11.20 9.91 8.60
N ALA A 47 -10.11 10.52 9.09
CA ALA A 47 -10.05 11.94 9.40
C ALA A 47 -9.61 12.73 8.16
N LYS A 48 -10.32 13.84 7.85
CA LYS A 48 -9.86 14.87 6.93
C LYS A 48 -9.15 15.95 7.73
N VAL A 49 -7.89 16.20 7.44
CA VAL A 49 -7.01 17.11 8.17
C VAL A 49 -6.44 18.14 7.21
N ASP A 50 -6.45 19.40 7.57
CA ASP A 50 -5.76 20.44 6.84
C ASP A 50 -4.25 20.25 6.95
N ALA A 51 -3.54 20.15 5.83
CA ALA A 51 -2.10 19.82 5.79
C ALA A 51 -1.21 20.97 6.29
N GLU A 52 -1.69 22.21 6.28
CA GLU A 52 -0.91 23.36 6.74
C GLU A 52 -1.06 23.58 8.25
N THR A 53 -2.29 23.52 8.74
CA THR A 53 -2.60 23.81 10.15
C THR A 53 -2.56 22.56 11.03
N LEU A 54 -2.68 21.36 10.45
CA LEU A 54 -2.96 20.08 11.11
C LEU A 54 -4.25 20.10 11.95
N THR A 55 -5.27 20.82 11.47
CA THR A 55 -6.59 20.86 12.10
C THR A 55 -7.49 19.81 11.46
N ILE A 56 -8.19 19.03 12.28
CA ILE A 56 -9.20 18.07 11.80
C ILE A 56 -10.43 18.86 11.32
N GLU A 57 -10.85 18.64 10.08
CA GLU A 57 -12.01 19.30 9.47
C GLU A 57 -13.27 18.43 9.51
N GLY A 58 -13.11 17.12 9.64
CA GLY A 58 -14.22 16.19 9.70
C GLY A 58 -13.79 14.72 9.68
N TYR A 59 -14.78 13.86 9.76
CA TYR A 59 -14.59 12.41 9.75
C TYR A 59 -15.61 11.74 8.83
N ALA A 60 -15.19 10.61 8.23
CA ALA A 60 -16.08 9.59 7.67
C ALA A 60 -15.99 8.32 8.50
N ASN A 61 -17.12 7.69 8.82
CA ASN A 61 -17.14 6.38 9.45
C ASN A 61 -16.97 5.29 8.37
N VAL A 62 -16.04 4.37 8.60
CA VAL A 62 -15.71 3.26 7.69
C VAL A 62 -15.80 1.94 8.45
N GLY A 63 -15.34 0.84 7.85
CA GLY A 63 -15.24 -0.44 8.57
C GLY A 63 -14.15 -0.44 9.64
N GLU A 64 -14.15 -1.49 10.47
CA GLU A 64 -13.20 -1.63 11.58
C GLU A 64 -11.75 -1.74 11.09
N ASN A 65 -10.82 -1.18 11.85
CA ASN A 65 -9.39 -1.23 11.62
C ASN A 65 -9.03 -0.94 10.16
N PRO A 66 -9.36 0.27 9.65
CA PRO A 66 -9.02 0.64 8.29
C PRO A 66 -7.50 0.73 8.12
N GLU A 67 -7.01 0.23 6.99
CA GLU A 67 -5.60 0.22 6.59
C GLU A 67 -5.38 1.18 5.42
N GLY A 68 -5.00 0.66 4.25
CA GLY A 68 -4.68 1.44 3.07
C GLY A 68 -5.82 2.33 2.58
N ILE A 69 -5.44 3.49 2.04
CA ILE A 69 -6.35 4.48 1.47
C ILE A 69 -5.74 5.06 0.19
N ALA A 70 -6.55 5.24 -0.85
CA ALA A 70 -6.14 5.87 -2.10
C ALA A 70 -7.30 6.68 -2.70
N TYR A 71 -6.98 7.59 -3.62
CA TYR A 71 -7.94 8.50 -4.25
C TYR A 71 -7.93 8.36 -5.76
N ALA A 72 -9.11 8.34 -6.36
CA ALA A 72 -9.32 8.50 -7.80
C ALA A 72 -10.69 9.09 -8.10
N ASN A 73 -10.76 9.96 -9.10
CA ASN A 73 -12.01 10.46 -9.70
C ASN A 73 -13.02 11.03 -8.69
N GLY A 74 -12.55 11.74 -7.66
CA GLY A 74 -13.41 12.32 -6.62
C GLY A 74 -13.67 11.42 -5.42
N TYR A 75 -13.23 10.16 -5.44
CA TYR A 75 -13.52 9.19 -4.40
C TYR A 75 -12.25 8.69 -3.70
N LEU A 76 -12.38 8.45 -2.41
CA LEU A 76 -11.41 7.68 -1.62
C LEU A 76 -11.90 6.24 -1.51
N CYS A 77 -10.99 5.29 -1.64
CA CYS A 77 -11.22 3.87 -1.36
C CYS A 77 -10.38 3.47 -0.15
N VAL A 78 -11.01 2.90 0.87
CA VAL A 78 -10.41 2.57 2.16
C VAL A 78 -10.56 1.07 2.42
N ALA A 79 -9.44 0.39 2.66
CA ALA A 79 -9.43 -1.03 3.01
C ALA A 79 -9.77 -1.21 4.50
N ASN A 80 -10.77 -2.03 4.81
CA ASN A 80 -11.21 -2.32 6.17
C ASN A 80 -10.74 -3.72 6.57
N SER A 81 -9.58 -3.81 7.23
CA SER A 81 -8.95 -5.09 7.56
C SER A 81 -9.66 -5.85 8.68
N GLY A 82 -10.34 -5.12 9.60
CA GLY A 82 -11.01 -5.70 10.76
C GLY A 82 -10.09 -6.57 11.61
N MET A 83 -8.80 -6.20 11.75
CA MET A 83 -7.76 -7.03 12.39
C MET A 83 -7.70 -8.44 11.80
N GLY A 84 -7.77 -8.55 10.48
CA GLY A 84 -7.73 -9.82 9.75
C GLY A 84 -9.07 -10.46 9.45
N LYS A 85 -10.19 -9.90 9.91
CA LYS A 85 -11.55 -10.45 9.70
C LYS A 85 -12.38 -9.66 8.71
N GLY A 86 -11.99 -8.42 8.41
CA GLY A 86 -12.71 -7.54 7.50
C GLY A 86 -12.69 -8.07 6.06
N THR A 87 -13.74 -7.74 5.31
CA THR A 87 -13.94 -8.20 3.93
C THR A 87 -14.48 -7.08 3.04
N THR A 88 -14.26 -5.82 3.40
CA THR A 88 -14.83 -4.70 2.66
C THR A 88 -13.82 -3.61 2.37
N VAL A 89 -14.11 -2.86 1.32
CA VAL A 89 -13.59 -1.50 1.16
C VAL A 89 -14.74 -0.51 1.28
N THR A 90 -14.48 0.65 1.89
CA THR A 90 -15.44 1.76 1.96
C THR A 90 -15.07 2.80 0.92
N ILE A 91 -16.07 3.27 0.17
CA ILE A 91 -15.95 4.34 -0.82
C ILE A 91 -16.52 5.62 -0.22
N ILE A 92 -15.73 6.69 -0.23
CA ILE A 92 -16.06 7.99 0.34
C ILE A 92 -15.97 9.05 -0.77
N ASP A 93 -16.96 9.89 -0.91
CA ASP A 93 -16.83 11.13 -1.69
C ASP A 93 -15.85 12.05 -0.96
N ALA A 94 -14.72 12.36 -1.57
CA ALA A 94 -13.60 13.06 -0.91
C ALA A 94 -13.94 14.53 -0.58
N ASN A 95 -14.90 15.12 -1.29
CA ASN A 95 -15.31 16.50 -1.05
C ASN A 95 -16.23 16.61 0.17
N SER A 96 -17.30 15.82 0.17
CA SER A 96 -18.34 15.84 1.23
C SER A 96 -18.00 14.97 2.45
N MET A 97 -17.04 14.07 2.36
CA MET A 97 -16.73 13.03 3.34
C MET A 97 -17.90 12.06 3.60
N LEU A 98 -18.85 11.97 2.68
CA LEU A 98 -19.96 11.03 2.78
C LEU A 98 -19.55 9.65 2.23
N VAL A 99 -19.87 8.60 2.98
CA VAL A 99 -19.75 7.22 2.50
C VAL A 99 -20.80 6.98 1.43
N THR A 100 -20.36 6.59 0.24
CA THR A 100 -21.24 6.33 -0.91
C THR A 100 -21.49 4.84 -1.13
N ASN A 101 -20.53 3.97 -0.75
CA ASN A 101 -20.65 2.53 -0.93
C ASN A 101 -19.74 1.75 0.02
N ASN A 102 -20.08 0.48 0.27
CA ASN A 102 -19.23 -0.54 0.87
C ASN A 102 -19.21 -1.74 -0.05
N ILE A 103 -18.03 -2.09 -0.56
CA ILE A 103 -17.88 -3.16 -1.56
C ILE A 103 -17.17 -4.35 -0.91
N THR A 104 -17.73 -5.55 -1.10
CA THR A 104 -17.11 -6.78 -0.59
C THR A 104 -15.89 -7.16 -1.43
N VAL A 105 -14.78 -7.40 -0.75
CA VAL A 105 -13.49 -7.85 -1.30
C VAL A 105 -12.99 -9.08 -0.55
N ALA A 106 -11.85 -9.61 -0.94
CA ALA A 106 -11.22 -10.71 -0.22
C ALA A 106 -10.88 -10.32 1.23
N GLN A 107 -10.85 -11.32 2.11
CA GLN A 107 -10.61 -11.15 3.54
C GLN A 107 -9.28 -10.45 3.83
N ASN A 108 -9.29 -9.63 4.87
CA ASN A 108 -8.16 -8.86 5.37
C ASN A 108 -7.52 -7.98 4.28
N PRO A 109 -8.28 -7.03 3.68
CA PRO A 109 -7.73 -6.06 2.75
C PRO A 109 -6.77 -5.11 3.47
N GLU A 110 -5.60 -4.88 2.88
CA GLU A 110 -4.49 -4.11 3.50
C GLU A 110 -4.11 -2.89 2.70
N LYS A 111 -3.78 -3.08 1.42
CA LYS A 111 -3.28 -2.03 0.55
C LYS A 111 -4.31 -1.65 -0.51
N VAL A 112 -4.40 -0.35 -0.76
CA VAL A 112 -5.15 0.21 -1.89
C VAL A 112 -4.20 1.01 -2.77
N LEU A 113 -4.29 0.80 -4.08
CA LEU A 113 -3.50 1.45 -5.10
C LEU A 113 -4.42 1.94 -6.20
N VAL A 114 -4.05 3.03 -6.86
CA VAL A 114 -4.76 3.55 -8.03
C VAL A 114 -3.85 3.51 -9.25
N SER A 115 -4.40 3.05 -10.37
CA SER A 115 -3.78 3.16 -11.68
C SER A 115 -4.85 3.41 -12.74
N GLU A 116 -4.60 4.35 -13.66
CA GLU A 116 -5.55 4.73 -14.72
C GLU A 116 -6.97 4.98 -14.18
N GLY A 117 -7.07 5.64 -13.01
CA GLY A 117 -8.35 5.95 -12.37
C GLY A 117 -9.11 4.77 -11.77
N LYS A 118 -8.51 3.59 -11.72
CA LYS A 118 -9.11 2.35 -11.18
C LYS A 118 -8.47 1.99 -9.85
N PHE A 119 -9.27 1.42 -8.95
CA PHE A 119 -8.80 0.97 -7.63
C PHE A 119 -8.37 -0.50 -7.67
N PHE A 120 -7.22 -0.77 -7.07
CA PHE A 120 -6.68 -2.11 -6.87
C PHE A 120 -6.48 -2.33 -5.37
N VAL A 121 -7.01 -3.44 -4.87
CA VAL A 121 -6.97 -3.80 -3.45
C VAL A 121 -6.20 -5.10 -3.29
N GLN A 122 -5.20 -5.09 -2.41
CA GLN A 122 -4.47 -6.28 -2.03
C GLN A 122 -4.77 -6.59 -0.57
N GLY A 123 -4.94 -7.86 -0.25
CA GLY A 123 -5.16 -8.35 1.08
C GLY A 123 -4.58 -9.75 1.28
N TYR A 124 -4.75 -10.28 2.48
CA TYR A 124 -4.28 -11.63 2.78
C TYR A 124 -5.16 -12.71 2.14
N GLY A 125 -6.46 -12.47 1.97
CA GLY A 125 -7.38 -13.37 1.26
C GLY A 125 -7.63 -14.70 1.97
N GLY A 126 -7.56 -14.73 3.29
CA GLY A 126 -7.79 -15.92 4.09
C GLY A 126 -7.25 -15.76 5.51
N SER A 127 -7.18 -16.87 6.24
CA SER A 127 -6.65 -16.93 7.60
C SER A 127 -5.41 -17.82 7.66
N TYR A 128 -4.52 -17.53 8.60
CA TYR A 128 -3.31 -18.33 8.83
C TYR A 128 -3.65 -19.82 8.97
N PRO A 129 -2.90 -20.74 8.33
CA PRO A 129 -1.75 -20.47 7.43
C PRO A 129 -2.10 -20.32 5.95
N ASN A 130 -3.39 -20.29 5.58
CA ASN A 130 -3.89 -20.42 4.20
C ASN A 130 -4.17 -19.05 3.57
N TYR A 131 -3.16 -18.22 3.43
CA TYR A 131 -3.26 -16.93 2.75
C TYR A 131 -3.15 -17.09 1.22
N THR A 132 -3.94 -16.30 0.47
CA THR A 132 -3.96 -16.34 -1.00
C THR A 132 -3.43 -15.05 -1.65
N TYR A 133 -3.31 -13.97 -0.88
CA TYR A 133 -2.78 -12.66 -1.28
C TYR A 133 -3.34 -12.12 -2.59
N PRO A 134 -4.68 -12.07 -2.77
CA PRO A 134 -5.28 -11.61 -4.01
C PRO A 134 -5.04 -10.13 -4.23
N VAL A 135 -4.77 -9.75 -5.48
CA VAL A 135 -4.86 -8.37 -5.97
C VAL A 135 -6.15 -8.27 -6.76
N GLN A 136 -7.04 -7.39 -6.35
CA GLN A 136 -8.39 -7.26 -6.87
C GLN A 136 -8.62 -5.89 -7.48
N LEU A 137 -9.07 -5.85 -8.73
CA LEU A 137 -9.62 -4.65 -9.36
C LEU A 137 -11.05 -4.44 -8.84
N VAL A 138 -11.32 -3.23 -8.34
CA VAL A 138 -12.62 -2.83 -7.80
C VAL A 138 -13.23 -1.75 -8.69
N ASP A 139 -14.40 -2.03 -9.24
CA ASP A 139 -15.23 -1.05 -9.95
C ASP A 139 -16.19 -0.41 -8.94
N ILE A 140 -15.94 0.83 -8.58
CA ILE A 140 -16.75 1.55 -7.59
C ILE A 140 -18.15 1.94 -8.10
N SER A 141 -18.35 1.97 -9.42
CA SER A 141 -19.63 2.35 -10.03
C SER A 141 -20.63 1.20 -10.02
N THR A 142 -20.15 -0.04 -10.21
CA THR A 142 -20.98 -1.25 -10.26
C THR A 142 -20.88 -2.11 -9.02
N GLY A 143 -19.84 -1.90 -8.21
CA GLY A 143 -19.48 -2.77 -7.08
C GLY A 143 -18.81 -4.08 -7.51
N ALA A 144 -18.48 -4.25 -8.79
CA ALA A 144 -17.87 -5.46 -9.29
C ALA A 144 -16.41 -5.58 -8.83
N VAL A 145 -16.00 -6.80 -8.47
CA VAL A 145 -14.65 -7.11 -8.02
C VAL A 145 -14.08 -8.27 -8.83
N LYS A 146 -12.88 -8.09 -9.37
CA LYS A 146 -12.18 -9.10 -10.18
C LYS A 146 -10.77 -9.33 -9.63
N THR A 147 -10.45 -10.54 -9.22
CA THR A 147 -9.05 -10.91 -8.91
C THR A 147 -8.24 -10.97 -10.19
N ILE A 148 -7.13 -10.22 -10.24
CA ILE A 148 -6.24 -10.12 -11.41
C ILE A 148 -4.95 -10.92 -11.25
N ALA A 149 -4.46 -11.04 -10.01
CA ALA A 149 -3.22 -11.74 -9.66
C ALA A 149 -3.19 -12.07 -8.17
N LYS A 150 -2.06 -12.65 -7.71
CA LYS A 150 -1.68 -12.71 -6.30
C LYS A 150 -0.36 -11.99 -6.09
N ALA A 151 -0.25 -11.21 -5.00
CA ALA A 151 0.98 -10.53 -4.64
C ALA A 151 1.02 -10.22 -3.14
N THR A 152 2.20 -10.31 -2.54
CA THR A 152 2.47 -9.85 -1.17
C THR A 152 2.83 -8.37 -1.14
N ASN A 153 3.37 -7.84 -2.24
CA ASN A 153 3.62 -6.42 -2.45
C ASN A 153 3.36 -6.01 -3.89
N PHE A 154 2.96 -4.76 -4.08
CA PHE A 154 2.73 -4.20 -5.40
C PHE A 154 2.92 -2.68 -5.40
N CYS A 155 3.32 -2.14 -6.53
CA CYS A 155 3.46 -0.71 -6.79
C CYS A 155 3.06 -0.39 -8.23
N GLU A 156 2.93 0.89 -8.57
CA GLU A 156 2.41 1.33 -9.87
C GLU A 156 3.32 2.35 -10.51
N TYR A 157 3.46 2.28 -11.83
CA TYR A 157 4.06 3.33 -12.63
C TYR A 157 3.43 3.38 -14.03
N ARG A 158 2.79 4.51 -14.37
CA ARG A 158 2.25 4.85 -15.69
C ARG A 158 1.39 3.75 -16.33
N GLY A 159 0.46 3.20 -15.58
CA GLY A 159 -0.48 2.19 -16.06
C GLY A 159 0.04 0.75 -15.96
N THR A 160 1.23 0.55 -15.39
CA THR A 160 1.77 -0.79 -15.09
C THR A 160 1.82 -1.02 -13.59
N ILE A 161 1.17 -2.06 -13.13
CA ILE A 161 1.28 -2.54 -11.74
C ILE A 161 2.38 -3.61 -11.71
N TYR A 162 3.44 -3.33 -10.97
CA TYR A 162 4.51 -4.29 -10.67
C TYR A 162 4.16 -5.04 -9.40
N MET A 163 4.36 -6.35 -9.39
CA MET A 163 3.94 -7.23 -8.30
C MET A 163 5.05 -8.19 -7.93
N VAL A 164 5.14 -8.50 -6.64
CA VAL A 164 5.94 -9.61 -6.13
C VAL A 164 5.08 -10.49 -5.22
N TYR A 165 5.16 -11.78 -5.41
CA TYR A 165 4.64 -12.77 -4.49
C TYR A 165 5.80 -13.47 -3.79
N SER A 166 5.95 -13.21 -2.49
CA SER A 166 6.92 -13.87 -1.62
C SER A 166 6.24 -15.08 -0.97
N ASP A 167 6.56 -16.27 -1.47
CA ASP A 167 6.07 -17.53 -0.92
C ASP A 167 7.07 -18.06 0.11
N THR A 168 6.69 -18.07 1.37
CA THR A 168 7.54 -18.52 2.46
C THR A 168 7.02 -19.84 3.03
N ASP A 169 7.83 -20.89 2.90
CA ASP A 169 7.61 -22.13 3.62
C ASP A 169 8.02 -21.95 5.09
N TRP A 170 7.03 -21.84 5.95
CA TRP A 170 7.23 -21.61 7.38
C TRP A 170 7.82 -22.79 8.15
N LYS A 171 7.95 -23.96 7.52
CA LYS A 171 8.65 -25.12 8.12
C LYS A 171 10.15 -25.06 7.87
N THR A 172 10.53 -24.64 6.69
CA THR A 172 11.95 -24.57 6.26
C THR A 172 12.50 -23.15 6.29
N TYR A 173 11.66 -22.13 6.49
CA TYR A 173 11.97 -20.69 6.39
C TYR A 173 12.59 -20.30 5.05
N LYS A 174 12.29 -21.06 4.00
CA LYS A 174 12.70 -20.70 2.65
C LYS A 174 11.65 -19.84 1.98
N THR A 175 12.09 -18.74 1.41
CA THR A 175 11.25 -17.84 0.60
C THR A 175 11.59 -18.03 -0.87
N THR A 176 10.57 -17.98 -1.72
CA THR A 176 10.72 -17.90 -3.17
C THR A 176 9.91 -16.70 -3.66
N ASN A 177 10.57 -15.79 -4.36
CA ASN A 177 9.92 -14.60 -4.91
C ASN A 177 9.60 -14.79 -6.40
N THR A 178 8.35 -14.53 -6.74
CA THR A 178 7.86 -14.49 -8.13
C THR A 178 7.47 -13.06 -8.46
N PHE A 179 8.07 -12.51 -9.51
CA PHE A 179 7.78 -11.15 -9.99
C PHE A 179 6.90 -11.23 -11.24
N SER A 180 5.93 -10.32 -11.33
CA SER A 180 5.00 -10.23 -12.45
C SER A 180 4.55 -8.77 -12.62
N SER A 181 3.94 -8.45 -13.76
CA SER A 181 3.35 -7.14 -13.99
C SER A 181 1.97 -7.24 -14.62
N TYR A 182 1.16 -6.20 -14.42
CA TYR A 182 -0.16 -6.10 -15.01
C TYR A 182 -0.30 -4.76 -15.73
N ASP A 183 -0.60 -4.81 -17.03
CA ASP A 183 -0.93 -3.62 -17.81
C ASP A 183 -2.42 -3.28 -17.59
N VAL A 184 -2.68 -2.12 -16.99
CA VAL A 184 -4.03 -1.69 -16.61
C VAL A 184 -4.87 -1.26 -17.81
N ARG A 185 -4.24 -0.78 -18.88
CA ARG A 185 -4.91 -0.31 -20.09
C ARG A 185 -5.42 -1.46 -20.93
N THR A 186 -4.60 -2.49 -21.09
CA THR A 186 -4.95 -3.69 -21.85
C THR A 186 -5.64 -4.77 -21.01
N GLY A 187 -5.52 -4.69 -19.67
CA GLY A 187 -6.02 -5.72 -18.76
C GLY A 187 -5.22 -7.02 -18.80
N THR A 188 -3.95 -6.95 -19.19
CA THR A 188 -3.09 -8.13 -19.44
C THR A 188 -2.13 -8.36 -18.27
N LEU A 189 -2.18 -9.58 -17.72
CA LEU A 189 -1.19 -10.08 -16.76
C LEU A 189 0.02 -10.64 -17.52
N ASN A 190 1.20 -10.11 -17.23
CA ASN A 190 2.48 -10.67 -17.67
C ASN A 190 3.13 -11.40 -16.49
N SER A 191 3.19 -12.72 -16.56
CA SER A 191 3.78 -13.58 -15.54
C SER A 191 5.30 -13.69 -15.62
N SER A 192 5.93 -13.10 -16.63
CA SER A 192 7.39 -13.06 -16.75
C SER A 192 7.98 -12.08 -15.73
N ASN A 193 9.11 -12.46 -15.16
CA ASN A 193 9.88 -11.56 -14.30
C ASN A 193 10.28 -10.30 -15.08
N PHE A 194 9.91 -9.13 -14.57
CA PHE A 194 10.26 -7.85 -15.18
C PHE A 194 11.68 -7.38 -14.79
N LEU A 195 12.34 -8.03 -13.82
CA LEU A 195 13.70 -7.72 -13.41
C LEU A 195 14.70 -8.49 -14.30
N ASN A 196 15.64 -7.75 -14.88
CA ASN A 196 16.72 -8.32 -15.69
C ASN A 196 17.93 -8.65 -14.82
N ASN A 197 18.47 -9.87 -14.93
CA ASN A 197 19.63 -10.33 -14.16
C ASN A 197 19.43 -10.13 -12.64
N MET A 198 18.27 -10.54 -12.14
CA MET A 198 17.91 -10.45 -10.74
C MET A 198 18.95 -11.18 -9.87
N PRO A 199 19.49 -10.53 -8.81
CA PRO A 199 20.39 -11.19 -7.87
C PRO A 199 19.73 -12.38 -7.16
N ASP A 200 20.45 -13.50 -6.99
CA ASP A 200 19.94 -14.72 -6.35
C ASP A 200 19.39 -14.45 -4.93
N ALA A 201 20.06 -13.55 -4.19
CA ALA A 201 19.63 -13.17 -2.86
C ALA A 201 18.22 -12.54 -2.86
N LEU A 202 17.88 -11.74 -3.88
CA LEU A 202 16.54 -11.18 -4.01
C LEU A 202 15.49 -12.24 -4.35
N GLY A 203 15.87 -13.33 -5.00
CA GLY A 203 14.99 -14.45 -5.30
C GLY A 203 14.59 -15.28 -4.06
N SER A 204 15.38 -15.21 -3.00
CA SER A 204 15.27 -16.08 -1.83
C SER A 204 15.11 -15.39 -0.47
N THR A 205 15.10 -14.04 -0.45
CA THR A 205 14.86 -13.26 0.78
C THR A 205 13.48 -12.59 0.70
N SER A 206 12.72 -12.59 1.79
CA SER A 206 11.38 -11.99 1.82
C SER A 206 11.41 -10.52 1.36
N VAL A 207 10.58 -10.18 0.39
CA VAL A 207 10.37 -8.79 -0.04
C VAL A 207 9.39 -8.14 0.95
N TYR A 208 9.87 -7.12 1.64
CA TYR A 208 9.10 -6.39 2.64
C TYR A 208 8.52 -5.08 2.10
N MET A 209 9.19 -4.48 1.13
CA MET A 209 8.78 -3.24 0.46
C MET A 209 9.01 -3.36 -1.05
N MET A 210 8.10 -2.78 -1.81
CA MET A 210 8.30 -2.49 -3.23
C MET A 210 7.62 -1.18 -3.57
N GLU A 211 8.41 -0.19 -4.03
CA GLU A 211 7.95 1.15 -4.38
C GLU A 211 8.59 1.62 -5.69
N VAL A 212 7.90 2.50 -6.40
CA VAL A 212 8.42 3.13 -7.62
C VAL A 212 8.63 4.61 -7.38
N ASN A 213 9.79 5.13 -7.80
CA ASN A 213 10.01 6.57 -7.85
C ASN A 213 9.14 7.19 -8.96
N PRO A 214 8.15 8.03 -8.63
CA PRO A 214 7.20 8.57 -9.60
C PRO A 214 7.87 9.50 -10.63
N ASN A 215 9.07 10.01 -10.33
CA ASN A 215 9.76 10.97 -11.20
C ASN A 215 10.47 10.29 -12.38
N ASN A 216 11.03 9.09 -12.17
CA ASN A 216 11.86 8.42 -13.19
C ASN A 216 11.46 6.97 -13.48
N GLY A 217 10.61 6.36 -12.63
CA GLY A 217 10.17 4.97 -12.78
C GLY A 217 11.14 3.94 -12.21
N ASP A 218 12.18 4.36 -11.46
CA ASP A 218 13.07 3.41 -10.80
C ASP A 218 12.32 2.63 -9.72
N ILE A 219 12.54 1.32 -9.68
CA ILE A 219 11.86 0.40 -8.77
C ILE A 219 12.79 0.12 -7.59
N TYR A 220 12.30 0.34 -6.38
CA TYR A 220 13.01 0.08 -5.13
C TYR A 220 12.39 -1.13 -4.43
N ILE A 221 13.20 -2.15 -4.16
CA ILE A 221 12.78 -3.38 -3.50
C ILE A 221 13.56 -3.55 -2.22
N GLY A 222 12.85 -3.52 -1.09
CA GLY A 222 13.41 -3.72 0.24
C GLY A 222 13.20 -5.15 0.71
N THR A 223 14.26 -5.79 1.20
CA THR A 223 14.20 -7.16 1.73
C THR A 223 14.32 -7.19 3.24
N SER A 224 13.86 -8.26 3.86
CA SER A 224 13.99 -8.49 5.30
C SER A 224 14.21 -9.96 5.61
N ASP A 225 15.14 -10.21 6.52
CA ASP A 225 15.34 -11.48 7.24
C ASP A 225 14.78 -11.42 8.67
N TYR A 226 14.15 -10.30 9.04
CA TYR A 226 13.60 -9.99 10.37
C TYR A 226 14.63 -9.92 11.51
N LYS A 227 15.93 -9.90 11.21
CA LYS A 227 17.03 -9.95 12.20
C LYS A 227 18.07 -8.87 11.99
N THR A 228 18.45 -8.65 10.74
CA THR A 228 19.50 -7.70 10.35
C THR A 228 18.90 -6.54 9.55
N ASN A 229 19.72 -5.51 9.29
CA ASN A 229 19.30 -4.43 8.41
C ASN A 229 18.94 -4.97 7.04
N GLY A 230 17.80 -4.55 6.52
CA GLY A 230 17.34 -4.92 5.19
C GLY A 230 18.22 -4.34 4.09
N ASP A 231 18.25 -5.02 2.96
CA ASP A 231 18.86 -4.52 1.73
C ASP A 231 17.82 -3.80 0.89
N ILE A 232 18.22 -2.72 0.23
CA ILE A 232 17.45 -2.03 -0.81
C ILE A 232 18.12 -2.28 -2.14
N TYR A 233 17.36 -2.82 -3.10
CA TYR A 233 17.75 -3.00 -4.49
C TYR A 233 17.04 -1.94 -5.32
N ARG A 234 17.80 -1.14 -6.08
CA ARG A 234 17.26 -0.16 -7.03
C ARG A 234 17.45 -0.67 -8.45
N PHE A 235 16.37 -0.80 -9.15
CA PHE A 235 16.34 -1.14 -10.58
C PHE A 235 15.87 0.06 -11.38
N ASP A 236 16.34 0.21 -12.60
CA ASP A 236 15.75 1.17 -13.52
C ASP A 236 14.34 0.70 -13.97
N ARG A 237 13.60 1.57 -14.63
CA ARG A 237 12.26 1.28 -15.15
C ARG A 237 12.18 0.11 -16.14
N ASN A 238 13.33 -0.33 -16.67
CA ASN A 238 13.43 -1.47 -17.58
C ASN A 238 13.84 -2.76 -16.84
N GLY A 239 13.93 -2.72 -15.53
CA GLY A 239 14.27 -3.85 -14.67
C GLY A 239 15.77 -4.15 -14.57
N LYS A 240 16.66 -3.25 -15.02
CA LYS A 240 18.11 -3.41 -14.87
C LYS A 240 18.56 -2.94 -13.49
N LEU A 241 19.29 -3.77 -12.75
CA LEU A 241 19.87 -3.39 -11.45
C LEU A 241 20.84 -2.22 -11.61
N ILE A 242 20.59 -1.15 -10.84
CA ILE A 242 21.45 0.04 -10.76
C ILE A 242 22.40 -0.08 -9.58
N GLU A 243 21.83 -0.35 -8.38
CA GLU A 243 22.60 -0.40 -7.15
C GLU A 243 21.92 -1.24 -6.06
N LYS A 244 22.70 -1.59 -5.04
CA LYS A 244 22.25 -2.22 -3.81
C LYS A 244 22.87 -1.49 -2.64
N PHE A 245 22.08 -1.17 -1.59
CA PHE A 245 22.56 -0.54 -0.37
C PHE A 245 21.77 -1.01 0.85
N SER A 246 22.32 -0.80 2.06
CA SER A 246 21.61 -1.11 3.30
C SER A 246 20.54 -0.07 3.61
N SER A 247 19.37 -0.51 4.06
CA SER A 247 18.31 0.37 4.56
C SER A 247 18.68 1.10 5.87
N GLY A 248 19.72 0.66 6.57
CA GLY A 248 20.08 1.16 7.89
C GLY A 248 19.15 0.71 9.02
N GLY A 249 18.13 -0.09 8.73
CA GLY A 249 17.16 -0.60 9.71
C GLY A 249 16.59 -1.96 9.31
N ILE A 250 15.93 -2.61 10.27
CA ILE A 250 15.23 -3.88 10.06
C ILE A 250 13.87 -3.55 9.44
N ASN A 251 13.41 -4.40 8.49
CA ASN A 251 12.07 -4.32 7.89
C ASN A 251 11.79 -2.98 7.20
N PRO A 252 12.53 -2.60 6.16
CA PRO A 252 12.20 -1.41 5.35
C PRO A 252 10.80 -1.59 4.75
N ASN A 253 9.85 -0.72 5.11
CA ASN A 253 8.43 -0.94 4.79
C ASN A 253 7.85 0.10 3.83
N ASN A 254 8.54 1.18 3.56
CA ASN A 254 8.10 2.22 2.64
C ASN A 254 9.29 3.06 2.15
N ALA A 255 9.11 3.74 1.01
CA ALA A 255 10.03 4.75 0.51
C ALA A 255 9.24 5.99 0.07
N VAL A 256 9.78 7.18 0.38
CA VAL A 256 9.21 8.46 -0.05
C VAL A 256 10.25 9.17 -0.90
N PHE A 257 9.81 9.69 -2.04
CA PHE A 257 10.68 10.35 -3.02
C PHE A 257 10.38 11.84 -3.04
N PHE A 258 11.42 12.64 -2.89
CA PHE A 258 11.35 14.10 -3.00
C PHE A 258 11.83 14.54 -4.39
N ASN A 259 11.24 15.63 -4.90
CA ASN A 259 11.66 16.31 -6.12
C ASN A 259 12.85 17.22 -5.83
#